data_b7c4447eee79ad1c5c7505a0e32fd5f1
#
_entry.id   b7c4447eee79ad1c5c7505a0e32fd5f1
#
_cell.length_a   1.000
_cell.length_b   1.000
_cell.length_c   1.000
_cell.angle_alpha   90.00
_cell.angle_beta   90.00
_cell.angle_gamma   90.00
#
_symmetry.space_group_name_H-M   'P 1'
#
loop_
_entity.id
_entity.type
_entity.pdbx_description
1 polymer ?
#
loop_
_entity_poly.entity_id
_entity_poly.type
_entity_poly.pdbx_seq_one_letter_code
_entity_poly.pdbx_strand_id
1 'polypeptide(L)'
;MTTFHSTRSTTDSLTSKQAIRQGIAADGGLFVTDALGETRVDVAALVGKSYQDIAVTVLDALLPDFSEAELRECVEAAYGPQWGDGAITPLKPLGEDWVLELFHGPTSAFKDVALQILPRFMARTAPADGGADEKIMIVTATSGDTGKAALAGFADAPGTGITVFYPQGKVSQVQELQMTTQTGSNVTVCAVEGNFDDAQSAVKRIFGDRDLAARLADDAHVRLSSANSINVGRLVPQVVYYFSAYVQLVERGAIALGDEVEFCVPTGNFGDILAGYYAKLLGLPVKHLIVASDRNNVLFEFLTTGTYNRQRPFFQTISPSMDILISSNLERMLYYMSDKDSRLISMLMNDLNQWGAYEIPDEMLARIRHVFGCGWADEDQVRESIRDCWERNRYVIDPHTACGYFVLRQMPRDPSVPRVLLSTASPYKFPRVVNESLGFEATGTDFACMDVLARETGTTAPAALRGLENAAVRFDDVVAIDGMAGVVERAAHAL
;
A
#
# COMPACT_ATOMS: atom_id res chain seq x y z
N MET A 1 -16.85 14.86 18.44
CA MET A 1 -16.22 13.55 18.12
C MET A 1 -15.77 13.63 16.69
N THR A 2 -14.54 13.21 16.40
CA THR A 2 -14.05 13.11 15.03
C THR A 2 -14.83 12.04 14.30
N THR A 3 -15.46 12.39 13.20
CA THR A 3 -16.29 11.48 12.41
C THR A 3 -15.70 11.31 11.02
N PHE A 4 -15.95 10.15 10.43
CA PHE A 4 -15.61 9.82 9.05
C PHE A 4 -16.87 9.87 8.19
N HIS A 5 -16.72 10.37 6.99
CA HIS A 5 -17.75 10.41 5.96
C HIS A 5 -17.16 10.10 4.57
N SER A 6 -18.01 9.97 3.57
CA SER A 6 -17.58 9.77 2.19
C SER A 6 -16.91 11.02 1.61
N THR A 7 -15.90 10.84 0.75
CA THR A 7 -15.37 11.91 -0.11
C THR A 7 -16.44 12.53 -1.02
N ARG A 8 -17.54 11.80 -1.30
CA ARG A 8 -18.61 12.21 -2.24
C ARG A 8 -19.87 12.70 -1.55
N SER A 9 -19.98 12.55 -0.22
CA SER A 9 -21.15 12.93 0.57
C SER A 9 -20.75 13.20 2.01
N THR A 10 -21.38 14.18 2.64
CA THR A 10 -21.20 14.51 4.05
C THR A 10 -22.36 14.01 4.93
N THR A 11 -23.24 13.18 4.37
CA THR A 11 -24.43 12.68 5.11
C THR A 11 -24.09 11.58 6.11
N ASP A 12 -23.05 10.78 5.84
CA ASP A 12 -22.61 9.72 6.75
C ASP A 12 -21.78 10.33 7.89
N SER A 13 -21.93 9.76 9.08
CA SER A 13 -21.14 10.13 10.26
C SER A 13 -20.76 8.85 11.00
N LEU A 14 -19.59 8.31 10.65
CA LEU A 14 -19.07 7.06 11.18
C LEU A 14 -17.92 7.30 12.15
N THR A 15 -17.74 6.41 13.11
CA THR A 15 -16.49 6.34 13.88
C THR A 15 -15.37 5.77 13.02
N SER A 16 -14.10 5.89 13.43
CA SER A 16 -13.00 5.27 12.70
C SER A 16 -13.13 3.74 12.69
N LYS A 17 -13.60 3.14 13.77
CA LYS A 17 -13.90 1.68 13.85
C LYS A 17 -14.92 1.26 12.80
N GLN A 18 -16.01 2.02 12.66
CA GLN A 18 -17.05 1.74 11.65
C GLN A 18 -16.52 1.92 10.22
N ALA A 19 -15.76 2.97 9.96
CA ALA A 19 -15.16 3.23 8.64
C ALA A 19 -14.15 2.13 8.22
N ILE A 20 -13.34 1.63 9.17
CA ILE A 20 -12.40 0.52 8.94
C ILE A 20 -13.17 -0.77 8.64
N ARG A 21 -14.23 -1.07 9.41
CA ARG A 21 -15.04 -2.29 9.22
C ARG A 21 -15.74 -2.29 7.86
N GLN A 22 -16.32 -1.15 7.47
CA GLN A 22 -17.04 -1.01 6.21
C GLN A 22 -16.10 -0.94 5.01
N GLY A 23 -14.94 -0.28 5.13
CA GLY A 23 -13.88 -0.20 4.13
C GLY A 23 -14.12 0.80 3.01
N ILE A 24 -15.34 0.95 2.51
CA ILE A 24 -15.76 1.88 1.44
C ILE A 24 -17.17 2.40 1.74
N ALA A 25 -17.45 3.65 1.39
CA ALA A 25 -18.78 4.23 1.58
C ALA A 25 -19.83 3.65 0.61
N ALA A 26 -21.10 3.73 0.97
CA ALA A 26 -22.21 3.17 0.21
C ALA A 26 -22.37 3.80 -1.19
N ASP A 27 -21.94 5.06 -1.35
CA ASP A 27 -21.91 5.80 -2.61
C ASP A 27 -20.66 5.50 -3.47
N GLY A 28 -19.79 4.58 -3.00
CA GLY A 28 -18.53 4.22 -3.63
C GLY A 28 -17.39 5.22 -3.38
N GLY A 29 -17.62 6.26 -2.57
CA GLY A 29 -16.61 7.20 -2.11
C GLY A 29 -15.71 6.61 -1.03
N LEU A 30 -14.62 7.29 -0.73
CA LEU A 30 -13.63 6.85 0.25
C LEU A 30 -13.83 7.57 1.58
N PHE A 31 -13.61 6.89 2.69
CA PHE A 31 -13.75 7.51 4.01
C PHE A 31 -12.64 8.51 4.28
N VAL A 32 -13.03 9.72 4.70
CA VAL A 32 -12.18 10.84 5.10
C VAL A 32 -12.72 11.45 6.41
N THR A 33 -11.89 12.26 7.07
CA THR A 33 -12.32 13.06 8.24
C THR A 33 -11.93 14.51 8.05
N ASP A 34 -12.81 15.42 8.46
CA ASP A 34 -12.56 16.87 8.43
C ASP A 34 -11.58 17.33 9.51
N ALA A 35 -11.41 16.53 10.56
CA ALA A 35 -10.45 16.82 11.63
C ALA A 35 -8.99 16.67 11.23
N LEU A 36 -8.69 16.06 10.08
CA LEU A 36 -7.32 15.99 9.58
C LEU A 36 -6.81 17.40 9.26
N GLY A 37 -5.67 17.75 9.85
CA GLY A 37 -5.09 19.09 9.78
C GLY A 37 -5.45 20.02 10.97
N GLU A 38 -6.50 19.70 11.73
CA GLU A 38 -6.79 20.36 13.02
C GLU A 38 -5.99 19.72 14.16
N THR A 39 -5.82 18.39 14.09
CA THR A 39 -4.97 17.64 15.02
C THR A 39 -3.49 17.78 14.61
N ARG A 40 -2.60 17.94 15.58
CA ARG A 40 -1.16 18.01 15.39
C ARG A 40 -0.46 16.95 16.24
N VAL A 41 0.57 16.33 15.68
CA VAL A 41 1.47 15.45 16.41
C VAL A 41 2.70 16.25 16.85
N ASP A 42 3.04 16.20 18.13
CA ASP A 42 4.27 16.79 18.64
C ASP A 42 5.47 15.97 18.22
N VAL A 43 6.11 16.37 17.13
CA VAL A 43 7.28 15.67 16.55
C VAL A 43 8.45 15.64 17.54
N ALA A 44 8.59 16.68 18.38
CA ALA A 44 9.67 16.74 19.39
C ALA A 44 9.54 15.63 20.43
N ALA A 45 8.32 15.31 20.81
CA ALA A 45 8.04 14.24 21.77
C ALA A 45 8.30 12.82 21.20
N LEU A 46 8.47 12.69 19.90
CA LEU A 46 8.76 11.41 19.23
C LEU A 46 10.25 11.08 19.16
N VAL A 47 11.13 12.05 19.31
CA VAL A 47 12.59 11.83 19.27
C VAL A 47 13.01 10.89 20.41
N GLY A 48 13.76 9.83 20.09
CA GLY A 48 14.17 8.81 21.02
C GLY A 48 13.12 7.74 21.35
N LYS A 49 11.96 7.78 20.67
CA LYS A 49 10.91 6.77 20.85
C LYS A 49 11.09 5.58 19.90
N SER A 50 10.61 4.42 20.34
CA SER A 50 10.52 3.24 19.48
C SER A 50 9.54 3.45 18.34
N TYR A 51 9.65 2.64 17.26
CA TYR A 51 8.68 2.65 16.18
C TYR A 51 7.25 2.41 16.70
N GLN A 52 7.11 1.51 17.67
CA GLN A 52 5.81 1.18 18.28
C GLN A 52 5.22 2.39 19.04
N ASP A 53 6.02 3.13 19.79
CA ASP A 53 5.55 4.32 20.50
C ASP A 53 5.16 5.45 19.52
N ILE A 54 5.95 5.64 18.45
CA ILE A 54 5.60 6.57 17.35
C ILE A 54 4.28 6.14 16.73
N ALA A 55 4.11 4.84 16.47
CA ALA A 55 2.89 4.30 15.87
C ALA A 55 1.66 4.55 16.75
N VAL A 56 1.73 4.28 18.05
CA VAL A 56 0.62 4.55 18.99
C VAL A 56 0.24 6.03 18.95
N THR A 57 1.22 6.95 19.03
CA THR A 57 0.96 8.40 19.04
C THR A 57 0.32 8.88 17.73
N VAL A 58 0.83 8.44 16.59
CA VAL A 58 0.32 8.86 15.27
C VAL A 58 -1.06 8.27 15.01
N LEU A 59 -1.29 7.01 15.40
CA LEU A 59 -2.57 6.34 15.21
C LEU A 59 -3.65 6.90 16.15
N ASP A 60 -3.32 7.30 17.38
CA ASP A 60 -4.26 7.97 18.30
C ASP A 60 -4.79 9.29 17.67
N ALA A 61 -3.93 10.05 17.04
CA ALA A 61 -4.33 11.28 16.33
C ALA A 61 -5.25 11.02 15.13
N LEU A 62 -5.20 9.84 14.52
CA LEU A 62 -5.97 9.48 13.32
C LEU A 62 -7.19 8.60 13.60
N LEU A 63 -7.21 7.87 14.71
CA LEU A 63 -8.23 6.90 15.09
C LEU A 63 -8.77 7.16 16.51
N PRO A 64 -9.43 8.28 16.75
CA PRO A 64 -9.73 8.80 18.09
C PRO A 64 -10.77 7.99 18.90
N ASP A 65 -11.45 7.02 18.31
CA ASP A 65 -12.36 6.10 18.98
C ASP A 65 -11.70 4.77 19.39
N PHE A 66 -10.42 4.57 19.07
CA PHE A 66 -9.60 3.54 19.69
C PHE A 66 -8.98 4.10 20.97
N SER A 67 -9.04 3.35 22.05
CA SER A 67 -8.26 3.70 23.23
C SER A 67 -6.76 3.48 23.03
N GLU A 68 -5.91 4.20 23.76
CA GLU A 68 -4.46 4.00 23.70
C GLU A 68 -4.06 2.53 23.97
N ALA A 69 -4.75 1.87 24.90
CA ALA A 69 -4.51 0.46 25.20
C ALA A 69 -4.81 -0.46 23.99
N GLU A 70 -5.94 -0.25 23.30
CA GLU A 70 -6.29 -0.99 22.09
C GLU A 70 -5.27 -0.75 20.96
N LEU A 71 -4.82 0.50 20.77
CA LEU A 71 -3.82 0.85 19.78
C LEU A 71 -2.49 0.18 20.11
N ARG A 72 -2.05 0.22 21.37
CA ARG A 72 -0.81 -0.40 21.83
C ARG A 72 -0.81 -1.90 21.59
N GLU A 73 -1.87 -2.59 21.96
CA GLU A 73 -2.02 -4.03 21.69
C GLU A 73 -2.00 -4.34 20.18
N CYS A 74 -2.68 -3.55 19.36
CA CYS A 74 -2.64 -3.72 17.90
C CYS A 74 -1.25 -3.50 17.32
N VAL A 75 -0.55 -2.47 17.78
CA VAL A 75 0.78 -2.08 17.33
C VAL A 75 1.82 -3.14 17.74
N GLU A 76 1.84 -3.57 18.99
CA GLU A 76 2.77 -4.59 19.48
C GLU A 76 2.58 -5.94 18.77
N ALA A 77 1.33 -6.32 18.52
CA ALA A 77 1.02 -7.55 17.78
C ALA A 77 1.36 -7.46 16.28
N ALA A 78 1.31 -6.25 15.68
CA ALA A 78 1.61 -6.04 14.27
C ALA A 78 3.10 -5.85 13.99
N TYR A 79 3.83 -5.20 14.88
CA TYR A 79 5.23 -4.82 14.71
C TYR A 79 6.14 -5.50 15.73
N GLY A 80 5.99 -6.83 15.82
CA GLY A 80 6.68 -7.71 16.74
C GLY A 80 7.72 -8.61 16.05
N PRO A 81 7.93 -9.85 16.55
CA PRO A 81 8.96 -10.78 16.08
C PRO A 81 8.90 -11.15 14.60
N GLN A 82 7.75 -11.01 13.94
CA GLN A 82 7.59 -11.28 12.51
C GLN A 82 8.39 -10.33 11.61
N TRP A 83 8.97 -9.26 12.18
CA TRP A 83 9.87 -8.32 11.48
C TRP A 83 11.36 -8.70 11.67
N GLY A 84 11.65 -9.84 12.27
CA GLY A 84 13.01 -10.27 12.57
C GLY A 84 13.68 -9.41 13.64
N ASP A 85 15.01 -9.41 13.65
CA ASP A 85 15.81 -8.69 14.64
C ASP A 85 16.08 -7.22 14.26
N GLY A 86 15.50 -6.77 13.15
CA GLY A 86 15.78 -5.46 12.58
C GLY A 86 14.76 -4.37 12.97
N ALA A 87 15.07 -3.14 12.59
CA ALA A 87 14.13 -2.03 12.66
C ALA A 87 12.99 -2.25 11.65
N ILE A 88 11.78 -1.80 12.01
CA ILE A 88 10.58 -1.94 11.16
C ILE A 88 10.75 -1.19 9.84
N THR A 89 11.22 0.05 9.88
CA THR A 89 11.44 0.91 8.70
C THR A 89 12.77 1.66 8.85
N PRO A 90 13.91 0.97 8.68
CA PRO A 90 15.21 1.60 8.87
C PRO A 90 15.51 2.59 7.75
N LEU A 91 16.08 3.74 8.13
CA LEU A 91 16.60 4.74 7.21
C LEU A 91 18.09 4.45 6.95
N LYS A 92 18.51 4.47 5.70
CA LYS A 92 19.90 4.23 5.28
C LYS A 92 20.42 5.41 4.45
N PRO A 93 21.71 5.73 4.49
CA PRO A 93 22.29 6.69 3.56
C PRO A 93 22.30 6.12 2.13
N LEU A 94 22.05 6.98 1.14
CA LEU A 94 22.08 6.67 -0.29
C LEU A 94 22.82 7.79 -1.06
N GLY A 95 24.14 7.78 -1.01
CA GLY A 95 24.94 8.88 -1.52
C GLY A 95 24.69 10.16 -0.74
N GLU A 96 24.17 11.18 -1.43
CA GLU A 96 23.78 12.45 -0.81
C GLU A 96 22.33 12.47 -0.33
N ASP A 97 21.56 11.43 -0.60
CA ASP A 97 20.16 11.26 -0.23
C ASP A 97 20.03 10.15 0.83
N TRP A 98 18.79 9.83 1.20
CA TRP A 98 18.47 8.77 2.13
C TRP A 98 17.50 7.79 1.48
N VAL A 99 17.51 6.53 1.93
CA VAL A 99 16.53 5.52 1.54
C VAL A 99 15.84 4.97 2.78
N LEU A 100 14.51 4.96 2.77
CA LEU A 100 13.67 4.36 3.80
C LEU A 100 13.28 2.96 3.37
N GLU A 101 13.83 1.94 4.02
CA GLU A 101 13.55 0.55 3.71
C GLU A 101 12.23 0.10 4.33
N LEU A 102 11.21 -0.16 3.51
CA LEU A 102 9.86 -0.55 3.94
C LEU A 102 9.56 -2.05 3.74
N PHE A 103 10.57 -2.85 3.45
CA PHE A 103 10.42 -4.24 3.01
C PHE A 103 10.93 -5.28 4.02
N HIS A 104 11.08 -4.92 5.29
CA HIS A 104 11.55 -5.84 6.35
C HIS A 104 10.45 -6.71 6.95
N GLY A 105 9.19 -6.52 6.55
CA GLY A 105 8.06 -7.32 6.99
C GLY A 105 8.02 -8.73 6.39
N PRO A 106 7.06 -9.55 6.82
CA PRO A 106 6.99 -10.98 6.50
C PRO A 106 6.85 -11.30 5.01
N THR A 107 6.42 -10.34 4.18
CA THR A 107 6.28 -10.57 2.73
C THR A 107 7.26 -9.74 1.89
N SER A 108 8.17 -9.04 2.54
CA SER A 108 9.23 -8.24 1.93
C SER A 108 8.71 -7.13 1.01
N ALA A 109 7.62 -6.46 1.41
CA ALA A 109 7.04 -5.29 0.75
C ALA A 109 6.44 -4.32 1.76
N PHE A 110 6.40 -3.00 1.44
CA PHE A 110 5.86 -1.94 2.30
C PHE A 110 4.43 -2.19 2.78
N LYS A 111 3.68 -2.96 2.01
CA LYS A 111 2.29 -3.32 2.29
C LYS A 111 2.12 -4.06 3.62
N ASP A 112 3.18 -4.72 4.10
CA ASP A 112 3.20 -5.38 5.39
C ASP A 112 2.92 -4.41 6.53
N VAL A 113 3.45 -3.18 6.47
CA VAL A 113 3.24 -2.16 7.51
C VAL A 113 1.75 -1.96 7.80
N ALA A 114 0.93 -1.87 6.77
CA ALA A 114 -0.50 -1.69 6.94
C ALA A 114 -1.27 -3.02 7.11
N LEU A 115 -0.86 -4.07 6.42
CA LEU A 115 -1.62 -5.33 6.38
C LEU A 115 -1.34 -6.23 7.59
N GLN A 116 -0.26 -6.01 8.34
CA GLN A 116 -0.07 -6.67 9.62
C GLN A 116 -0.95 -6.09 10.73
N ILE A 117 -1.32 -4.81 10.67
CA ILE A 117 -2.14 -4.18 11.73
C ILE A 117 -3.64 -4.15 11.38
N LEU A 118 -4.02 -4.08 10.10
CA LEU A 118 -5.43 -3.98 9.68
C LEU A 118 -6.34 -5.07 10.28
N PRO A 119 -6.00 -6.38 10.26
CA PRO A 119 -6.84 -7.40 10.87
C PRO A 119 -7.02 -7.22 12.38
N ARG A 120 -6.03 -6.64 13.07
CA ARG A 120 -6.11 -6.33 14.49
C ARG A 120 -7.05 -5.18 14.79
N PHE A 121 -7.08 -4.16 13.93
CA PHE A 121 -8.10 -3.13 13.98
C PHE A 121 -9.49 -3.72 13.74
N MET A 122 -9.65 -4.55 12.69
CA MET A 122 -10.94 -5.18 12.36
C MET A 122 -11.47 -6.03 13.52
N ALA A 123 -10.62 -6.77 14.20
CA ALA A 123 -11.01 -7.57 15.36
C ALA A 123 -11.55 -6.74 16.56
N ARG A 124 -11.27 -5.41 16.57
CA ARG A 124 -11.78 -4.48 17.59
C ARG A 124 -12.98 -3.65 17.13
N THR A 125 -13.47 -3.92 15.91
CA THR A 125 -14.65 -3.27 15.36
C THR A 125 -15.87 -4.19 15.60
N ALA A 126 -16.60 -4.00 16.68
CA ALA A 126 -17.87 -4.72 16.90
C ALA A 126 -18.90 -4.30 15.84
N PRO A 127 -19.85 -5.18 15.47
CA PRO A 127 -21.02 -4.80 14.67
C PRO A 127 -21.80 -3.68 15.37
N ALA A 128 -22.35 -2.72 14.57
CA ALA A 128 -23.12 -1.59 15.12
C ALA A 128 -24.40 -2.00 15.87
N ASP A 129 -24.92 -3.18 15.56
CA ASP A 129 -26.17 -3.77 16.08
C ASP A 129 -25.94 -4.83 17.17
N GLY A 130 -24.70 -5.02 17.63
CA GLY A 130 -24.36 -5.92 18.73
C GLY A 130 -24.38 -7.41 18.38
N GLY A 131 -24.41 -7.77 17.11
CA GLY A 131 -24.27 -9.16 16.65
C GLY A 131 -22.86 -9.67 16.96
N ALA A 132 -22.70 -10.44 18.03
CA ALA A 132 -21.39 -10.90 18.52
C ALA A 132 -20.67 -11.89 17.60
N ASP A 133 -21.38 -12.51 16.64
CA ASP A 133 -20.89 -13.64 15.86
C ASP A 133 -20.62 -13.33 14.36
N GLU A 134 -20.82 -12.07 13.91
CA GLU A 134 -20.59 -11.71 12.51
C GLU A 134 -19.09 -11.68 12.18
N LYS A 135 -18.65 -12.60 11.32
CA LYS A 135 -17.29 -12.69 10.82
C LYS A 135 -17.10 -11.83 9.55
N ILE A 136 -15.86 -11.51 9.23
CA ILE A 136 -15.50 -10.73 8.03
C ILE A 136 -14.74 -11.61 7.06
N MET A 137 -15.22 -11.74 5.82
CA MET A 137 -14.48 -12.37 4.74
C MET A 137 -13.86 -11.30 3.84
N ILE A 138 -12.55 -11.26 3.83
CA ILE A 138 -11.78 -10.42 2.91
C ILE A 138 -11.72 -11.11 1.55
N VAL A 139 -12.12 -10.41 0.50
CA VAL A 139 -12.00 -10.89 -0.88
C VAL A 139 -11.14 -9.91 -1.67
N THR A 140 -10.12 -10.42 -2.35
CA THR A 140 -9.24 -9.58 -3.17
C THR A 140 -8.74 -10.32 -4.41
N ALA A 141 -8.59 -9.58 -5.51
CA ALA A 141 -7.77 -9.99 -6.65
C ALA A 141 -6.43 -9.26 -6.58
N THR A 142 -5.36 -9.94 -6.96
CA THR A 142 -4.00 -9.40 -6.86
C THR A 142 -3.15 -9.73 -8.08
N SER A 143 -2.24 -8.81 -8.42
CA SER A 143 -1.13 -9.03 -9.34
C SER A 143 0.15 -9.50 -8.61
N GLY A 144 0.07 -9.81 -7.30
CA GLY A 144 1.19 -10.31 -6.50
C GLY A 144 1.21 -9.77 -5.06
N ASP A 145 1.92 -8.68 -4.81
CA ASP A 145 2.30 -8.21 -3.47
C ASP A 145 1.14 -7.92 -2.50
N THR A 146 0.05 -7.32 -2.98
CA THR A 146 -1.08 -6.97 -2.10
C THR A 146 -1.76 -8.22 -1.55
N GLY A 147 -2.02 -9.21 -2.42
CA GLY A 147 -2.65 -10.45 -2.00
C GLY A 147 -1.80 -11.19 -0.99
N LYS A 148 -0.50 -11.31 -1.25
CA LYS A 148 0.41 -11.99 -0.31
C LYS A 148 0.49 -11.29 1.05
N ALA A 149 0.64 -9.96 1.05
CA ALA A 149 0.70 -9.20 2.31
C ALA A 149 -0.62 -9.30 3.10
N ALA A 150 -1.78 -9.31 2.40
CA ALA A 150 -3.07 -9.54 3.02
C ALA A 150 -3.19 -10.96 3.60
N LEU A 151 -2.81 -11.98 2.84
CA LEU A 151 -2.78 -13.36 3.33
C LEU A 151 -1.96 -13.50 4.61
N ALA A 152 -0.74 -12.95 4.63
CA ALA A 152 0.14 -13.01 5.80
C ALA A 152 -0.43 -12.26 7.01
N GLY A 153 -1.10 -11.12 6.79
CA GLY A 153 -1.69 -10.34 7.88
C GLY A 153 -2.96 -10.95 8.46
N PHE A 154 -3.81 -11.53 7.62
CA PHE A 154 -5.10 -12.12 8.01
C PHE A 154 -5.01 -13.59 8.42
N ALA A 155 -3.86 -14.26 8.19
CA ALA A 155 -3.69 -15.67 8.59
C ALA A 155 -3.97 -15.85 10.08
N ASP A 156 -4.94 -16.71 10.40
CA ASP A 156 -5.41 -17.02 11.75
C ASP A 156 -5.85 -15.80 12.58
N ALA A 157 -6.18 -14.67 11.93
CA ALA A 157 -6.72 -13.50 12.62
C ALA A 157 -8.16 -13.76 13.07
N PRO A 158 -8.48 -13.52 14.36
CA PRO A 158 -9.79 -13.86 14.91
C PRO A 158 -10.95 -13.17 14.21
N GLY A 159 -12.05 -13.89 13.97
CA GLY A 159 -13.27 -13.36 13.37
C GLY A 159 -13.13 -12.94 11.91
N THR A 160 -12.03 -13.32 11.23
CA THR A 160 -11.80 -12.98 9.84
C THR A 160 -11.43 -14.20 9.00
N GLY A 161 -11.78 -14.16 7.72
CA GLY A 161 -11.26 -15.06 6.68
C GLY A 161 -10.75 -14.25 5.50
N ILE A 162 -9.95 -14.86 4.65
CA ILE A 162 -9.43 -14.23 3.45
C ILE A 162 -9.43 -15.16 2.26
N THR A 163 -9.96 -14.68 1.15
CA THR A 163 -9.90 -15.34 -0.16
C THR A 163 -9.17 -14.45 -1.14
N VAL A 164 -8.09 -14.97 -1.71
CA VAL A 164 -7.24 -14.24 -2.69
C VAL A 164 -7.30 -14.97 -4.02
N PHE A 165 -7.59 -14.18 -5.07
CA PHE A 165 -7.53 -14.63 -6.46
C PHE A 165 -6.35 -13.99 -7.18
N TYR A 166 -5.64 -14.78 -8.00
CA TYR A 166 -4.56 -14.30 -8.85
C TYR A 166 -4.65 -14.92 -10.25
N PRO A 167 -4.24 -14.21 -11.31
CA PRO A 167 -4.29 -14.72 -12.68
C PRO A 167 -3.21 -15.79 -12.87
N GLN A 168 -3.63 -16.99 -13.32
CA GLN A 168 -2.76 -18.13 -13.54
C GLN A 168 -1.61 -17.80 -14.50
N GLY A 169 -0.37 -18.08 -14.08
CA GLY A 169 0.83 -17.89 -14.89
C GLY A 169 1.18 -16.43 -15.22
N LYS A 170 0.59 -15.45 -14.52
CA LYS A 170 0.83 -14.01 -14.74
C LYS A 170 1.54 -13.30 -13.58
N VAL A 171 1.95 -14.03 -12.56
CA VAL A 171 2.75 -13.54 -11.43
C VAL A 171 4.12 -14.21 -11.45
N SER A 172 5.14 -13.61 -10.79
CA SER A 172 6.45 -14.25 -10.69
C SER A 172 6.40 -15.54 -9.86
N GLN A 173 7.37 -16.42 -10.04
CA GLN A 173 7.46 -17.67 -9.27
C GLN A 173 7.49 -17.40 -7.76
N VAL A 174 8.24 -16.39 -7.34
CA VAL A 174 8.30 -16.00 -5.92
C VAL A 174 6.93 -15.53 -5.42
N GLN A 175 6.23 -14.70 -6.18
CA GLN A 175 4.92 -14.17 -5.78
C GLN A 175 3.86 -15.29 -5.74
N GLU A 176 3.87 -16.21 -6.68
CA GLU A 176 2.96 -17.37 -6.70
C GLU A 176 3.20 -18.25 -5.47
N LEU A 177 4.45 -18.64 -5.21
CA LEU A 177 4.78 -19.45 -4.04
C LEU A 177 4.47 -18.73 -2.73
N GLN A 178 4.69 -17.41 -2.66
CA GLN A 178 4.28 -16.64 -1.49
C GLN A 178 2.78 -16.80 -1.16
N MET A 179 1.93 -16.93 -2.17
CA MET A 179 0.48 -17.11 -1.98
C MET A 179 0.12 -18.56 -1.76
N THR A 180 0.57 -19.46 -2.65
CA THR A 180 0.16 -20.87 -2.66
C THR A 180 0.70 -21.69 -1.49
N THR A 181 1.76 -21.23 -0.83
CA THR A 181 2.33 -21.87 0.38
C THR A 181 1.85 -21.23 1.69
N GLN A 182 1.00 -20.19 1.63
CA GLN A 182 0.55 -19.49 2.84
C GLN A 182 -0.15 -20.42 3.82
N THR A 183 0.25 -20.36 5.08
CA THR A 183 -0.37 -21.08 6.20
C THR A 183 -1.55 -20.29 6.77
N GLY A 184 -2.36 -20.94 7.60
CA GLY A 184 -3.54 -20.37 8.24
C GLY A 184 -4.77 -21.24 7.97
N SER A 185 -5.68 -21.33 8.95
CA SER A 185 -6.92 -22.12 8.83
C SER A 185 -8.04 -21.34 8.13
N ASN A 186 -7.95 -20.01 8.11
CA ASN A 186 -8.93 -19.08 7.57
C ASN A 186 -8.51 -18.47 6.22
N VAL A 187 -7.54 -19.11 5.53
CA VAL A 187 -6.94 -18.62 4.27
C VAL A 187 -7.38 -19.48 3.11
N THR A 188 -7.80 -18.84 2.01
CA THR A 188 -8.10 -19.47 0.72
C THR A 188 -7.38 -18.73 -0.40
N VAL A 189 -6.69 -19.46 -1.27
CA VAL A 189 -6.02 -18.93 -2.45
C VAL A 189 -6.47 -19.72 -3.67
N CYS A 190 -6.80 -19.03 -4.75
CA CYS A 190 -7.26 -19.69 -5.97
C CYS A 190 -6.73 -18.94 -7.20
N ALA A 191 -6.12 -19.69 -8.12
CA ALA A 191 -5.77 -19.16 -9.42
C ALA A 191 -7.03 -19.01 -10.30
N VAL A 192 -7.03 -18.03 -11.21
CA VAL A 192 -8.14 -17.84 -12.14
C VAL A 192 -7.67 -17.89 -13.60
N GLU A 193 -8.50 -18.48 -14.45
CA GLU A 193 -8.33 -18.47 -15.90
C GLU A 193 -8.74 -17.11 -16.45
N GLY A 194 -7.77 -16.21 -16.64
CA GLY A 194 -8.00 -14.84 -17.11
C GLY A 194 -6.79 -13.94 -16.87
N ASN A 195 -7.03 -12.66 -16.93
CA ASN A 195 -6.04 -11.63 -16.56
C ASN A 195 -6.42 -10.95 -15.24
N PHE A 196 -5.58 -10.03 -14.77
CA PHE A 196 -5.81 -9.32 -13.51
C PHE A 196 -7.09 -8.46 -13.54
N ASP A 197 -7.39 -7.81 -14.66
CA ASP A 197 -8.58 -6.97 -14.79
C ASP A 197 -9.87 -7.78 -14.78
N ASP A 198 -9.84 -8.99 -15.37
CA ASP A 198 -10.96 -9.95 -15.31
C ASP A 198 -11.24 -10.37 -13.87
N ALA A 199 -10.19 -10.76 -13.13
CA ALA A 199 -10.29 -11.14 -11.74
C ALA A 199 -10.77 -9.98 -10.84
N GLN A 200 -10.25 -8.77 -11.04
CA GLN A 200 -10.66 -7.59 -10.29
C GLN A 200 -12.12 -7.22 -10.58
N SER A 201 -12.54 -7.31 -11.84
CA SER A 201 -13.92 -7.07 -12.24
C SER A 201 -14.88 -8.10 -11.64
N ALA A 202 -14.47 -9.37 -11.54
CA ALA A 202 -15.25 -10.40 -10.88
C ALA A 202 -15.37 -10.15 -9.36
N VAL A 203 -14.31 -9.74 -8.69
CA VAL A 203 -14.36 -9.34 -7.27
C VAL A 203 -15.32 -8.17 -7.07
N LYS A 204 -15.33 -7.17 -7.95
CA LYS A 204 -16.33 -6.07 -7.88
C LYS A 204 -17.76 -6.58 -8.04
N ARG A 205 -18.00 -7.55 -8.95
CA ARG A 205 -19.33 -8.17 -9.09
C ARG A 205 -19.74 -8.92 -7.83
N ILE A 206 -18.83 -9.67 -7.21
CA ILE A 206 -19.07 -10.38 -5.93
C ILE A 206 -19.48 -9.38 -4.83
N PHE A 207 -18.81 -8.24 -4.70
CA PHE A 207 -19.22 -7.18 -3.75
C PHE A 207 -20.57 -6.54 -4.07
N GLY A 208 -20.95 -6.49 -5.35
CA GLY A 208 -22.23 -5.94 -5.81
C GLY A 208 -23.40 -6.95 -5.79
N ASP A 209 -23.12 -8.23 -5.55
CA ASP A 209 -24.12 -9.30 -5.53
C ASP A 209 -24.86 -9.33 -4.18
N ARG A 210 -26.06 -8.74 -4.17
CA ARG A 210 -26.91 -8.66 -2.98
C ARG A 210 -27.44 -10.02 -2.52
N ASP A 211 -27.70 -10.93 -3.46
CA ASP A 211 -28.23 -12.26 -3.13
C ASP A 211 -27.13 -13.11 -2.48
N LEU A 212 -25.89 -13.03 -2.99
CA LEU A 212 -24.75 -13.66 -2.34
C LEU A 212 -24.51 -13.06 -0.96
N ALA A 213 -24.53 -11.73 -0.83
CA ALA A 213 -24.33 -11.06 0.46
C ALA A 213 -25.39 -11.46 1.50
N ALA A 214 -26.66 -11.61 1.10
CA ALA A 214 -27.73 -12.07 1.95
C ALA A 214 -27.50 -13.54 2.40
N ARG A 215 -27.18 -14.45 1.46
CA ARG A 215 -26.87 -15.85 1.81
C ARG A 215 -25.69 -15.97 2.78
N LEU A 216 -24.61 -15.21 2.57
CA LEU A 216 -23.45 -15.23 3.47
C LEU A 216 -23.78 -14.70 4.85
N ALA A 217 -24.63 -13.68 4.95
CA ALA A 217 -25.08 -13.12 6.24
C ALA A 217 -26.00 -14.11 6.97
N ASP A 218 -26.98 -14.69 6.28
CA ASP A 218 -28.02 -15.54 6.88
C ASP A 218 -27.47 -16.94 7.22
N ASP A 219 -26.71 -17.56 6.32
CA ASP A 219 -26.30 -18.97 6.42
C ASP A 219 -24.94 -19.14 7.12
N ALA A 220 -24.01 -18.18 6.95
CA ALA A 220 -22.65 -18.28 7.47
C ALA A 220 -22.29 -17.22 8.51
N HIS A 221 -23.15 -16.23 8.75
CA HIS A 221 -22.88 -15.05 9.59
C HIS A 221 -21.61 -14.31 9.15
N VAL A 222 -21.43 -14.16 7.84
CA VAL A 222 -20.25 -13.55 7.22
C VAL A 222 -20.64 -12.31 6.42
N ARG A 223 -19.88 -11.24 6.61
CA ARG A 223 -19.91 -10.03 5.77
C ARG A 223 -18.66 -9.96 4.90
N LEU A 224 -18.83 -9.56 3.65
CA LEU A 224 -17.70 -9.28 2.76
C LEU A 224 -17.07 -7.93 3.08
N SER A 225 -15.74 -7.86 3.06
CA SER A 225 -14.97 -6.62 3.18
C SER A 225 -13.69 -6.70 2.33
N SER A 226 -13.02 -5.57 2.18
CA SER A 226 -11.84 -5.44 1.34
C SER A 226 -10.62 -4.99 2.15
N ALA A 227 -9.48 -5.62 1.90
CA ALA A 227 -8.18 -5.17 2.37
C ALA A 227 -7.40 -4.32 1.33
N ASN A 228 -8.09 -3.78 0.33
CA ASN A 228 -7.48 -2.90 -0.67
C ASN A 228 -7.06 -1.56 -0.07
N SER A 229 -6.21 -0.80 -0.79
CA SER A 229 -5.70 0.51 -0.34
C SER A 229 -6.77 1.57 -0.10
N ILE A 230 -8.01 1.34 -0.55
CA ILE A 230 -9.15 2.20 -0.31
C ILE A 230 -9.65 2.19 1.14
N ASN A 231 -9.40 1.10 1.89
CA ASN A 231 -9.75 1.05 3.32
C ASN A 231 -8.87 2.01 4.12
N VAL A 232 -9.49 2.90 4.91
CA VAL A 232 -8.78 3.88 5.75
C VAL A 232 -7.87 3.20 6.78
N GLY A 233 -8.26 2.04 7.30
CA GLY A 233 -7.44 1.24 8.21
C GLY A 233 -6.16 0.69 7.58
N ARG A 234 -6.06 0.72 6.24
CA ARG A 234 -4.84 0.42 5.50
C ARG A 234 -4.02 1.67 5.20
N LEU A 235 -4.64 2.83 5.11
CA LEU A 235 -3.97 4.09 4.82
C LEU A 235 -3.22 4.62 6.06
N VAL A 236 -3.92 4.70 7.20
CA VAL A 236 -3.38 5.39 8.39
C VAL A 236 -2.11 4.80 8.99
N PRO A 237 -1.86 3.47 8.99
CA PRO A 237 -0.60 2.94 9.49
C PRO A 237 0.63 3.37 8.66
N GLN A 238 0.42 3.72 7.41
CA GLN A 238 1.49 4.19 6.54
C GLN A 238 1.97 5.60 6.90
N VAL A 239 1.16 6.39 7.60
CA VAL A 239 1.57 7.71 8.09
C VAL A 239 2.74 7.61 9.08
N VAL A 240 2.80 6.52 9.84
CA VAL A 240 3.78 6.29 10.91
C VAL A 240 5.21 6.31 10.40
N TYR A 241 5.51 5.66 9.27
CA TYR A 241 6.88 5.57 8.80
C TYR A 241 7.44 6.90 8.26
N TYR A 242 6.61 7.86 7.89
CA TYR A 242 7.07 9.22 7.57
C TYR A 242 7.56 9.94 8.82
N PHE A 243 6.83 9.83 9.93
CA PHE A 243 7.29 10.34 11.22
C PHE A 243 8.56 9.61 11.69
N SER A 244 8.59 8.29 11.58
CA SER A 244 9.77 7.48 11.94
C SER A 244 11.00 7.88 11.11
N ALA A 245 10.86 8.10 9.80
CA ALA A 245 11.96 8.55 8.94
C ALA A 245 12.49 9.91 9.37
N TYR A 246 11.60 10.85 9.67
CA TYR A 246 11.97 12.18 10.14
C TYR A 246 12.72 12.13 11.48
N VAL A 247 12.19 11.37 12.45
CA VAL A 247 12.85 11.16 13.77
C VAL A 247 14.24 10.58 13.58
N GLN A 248 14.41 9.57 12.72
CA GLN A 248 15.71 8.98 12.42
C GLN A 248 16.69 9.98 11.79
N LEU A 249 16.24 10.94 10.96
CA LEU A 249 17.10 12.01 10.44
C LEU A 249 17.55 12.95 11.55
N VAL A 250 16.67 13.33 12.48
CA VAL A 250 17.01 14.17 13.65
C VAL A 250 18.01 13.46 14.57
N GLU A 251 17.76 12.21 14.90
CA GLU A 251 18.63 11.40 15.77
C GLU A 251 20.04 11.20 15.20
N ARG A 252 20.16 11.15 13.88
CA ARG A 252 21.46 11.06 13.18
C ARG A 252 22.16 12.40 13.04
N GLY A 253 21.51 13.50 13.45
CA GLY A 253 22.03 14.85 13.25
C GLY A 253 22.08 15.30 11.79
N ALA A 254 21.32 14.63 10.91
CA ALA A 254 21.21 15.02 9.51
C ALA A 254 20.37 16.30 9.32
N ILE A 255 19.43 16.54 10.23
CA ILE A 255 18.61 17.75 10.32
C ILE A 255 18.45 18.19 11.77
N ALA A 256 18.15 19.45 11.99
CA ALA A 256 17.59 19.93 13.25
C ALA A 256 16.07 19.70 13.30
N LEU A 257 15.51 19.64 14.50
CA LEU A 257 14.07 19.56 14.67
C LEU A 257 13.39 20.82 14.11
N GLY A 258 12.44 20.63 13.20
CA GLY A 258 11.74 21.69 12.48
C GLY A 258 12.27 21.94 11.06
N ASP A 259 13.43 21.41 10.69
CA ASP A 259 13.91 21.47 9.31
C ASP A 259 13.01 20.65 8.38
N GLU A 260 12.88 21.11 7.14
CA GLU A 260 12.04 20.44 6.14
C GLU A 260 12.76 19.25 5.51
N VAL A 261 11.95 18.27 5.05
CA VAL A 261 12.40 17.08 4.30
C VAL A 261 11.56 16.89 3.04
N GLU A 262 12.11 16.24 2.03
CA GLU A 262 11.38 15.79 0.84
C GLU A 262 11.31 14.27 0.79
N PHE A 263 10.17 13.72 0.36
CA PHE A 263 10.00 12.28 0.15
C PHE A 263 9.70 11.99 -1.31
N CYS A 264 10.44 11.05 -1.89
CA CYS A 264 10.17 10.50 -3.23
C CYS A 264 9.58 9.10 -3.09
N VAL A 265 8.40 8.91 -3.68
CA VAL A 265 7.57 7.74 -3.46
C VAL A 265 7.23 7.07 -4.79
N PRO A 266 7.67 5.81 -5.01
CA PRO A 266 7.15 4.99 -6.10
C PRO A 266 5.63 4.85 -5.96
N THR A 267 4.87 5.37 -6.94
CA THR A 267 3.45 5.63 -6.74
C THR A 267 2.57 4.98 -7.81
N GLY A 268 1.69 4.08 -7.41
CA GLY A 268 0.57 3.57 -8.20
C GLY A 268 -0.77 4.08 -7.65
N ASN A 269 -1.38 3.37 -6.70
CA ASN A 269 -2.69 3.69 -6.11
C ASN A 269 -2.73 4.92 -5.18
N PHE A 270 -1.68 5.72 -5.14
CA PHE A 270 -1.56 6.96 -4.35
C PHE A 270 -1.66 6.78 -2.81
N GLY A 271 -1.73 5.56 -2.31
CA GLY A 271 -1.92 5.30 -0.87
C GLY A 271 -0.72 5.70 -0.04
N ASP A 272 0.46 5.27 -0.42
CA ASP A 272 1.73 5.54 0.25
C ASP A 272 2.01 7.06 0.31
N ILE A 273 2.04 7.73 -0.83
CA ILE A 273 2.33 9.17 -0.88
C ILE A 273 1.23 10.02 -0.21
N LEU A 274 -0.02 9.57 -0.23
CA LEU A 274 -1.12 10.19 0.52
C LEU A 274 -0.88 10.11 2.03
N ALA A 275 -0.30 9.02 2.51
CA ALA A 275 0.10 8.92 3.93
C ALA A 275 1.17 9.95 4.28
N GLY A 276 2.10 10.25 3.36
CA GLY A 276 3.04 11.38 3.50
C GLY A 276 2.34 12.74 3.56
N TYR A 277 1.29 12.91 2.76
CA TYR A 277 0.47 14.12 2.82
C TYR A 277 -0.30 14.23 4.15
N TYR A 278 -0.82 13.12 4.67
CA TYR A 278 -1.43 13.08 6.00
C TYR A 278 -0.41 13.45 7.09
N ALA A 279 0.82 12.93 7.01
CA ALA A 279 1.89 13.30 7.92
C ALA A 279 2.16 14.81 7.90
N LYS A 280 2.22 15.43 6.70
CA LYS A 280 2.33 16.90 6.54
C LYS A 280 1.15 17.62 7.20
N LEU A 281 -0.08 17.18 7.00
CA LEU A 281 -1.27 17.77 7.63
C LEU A 281 -1.27 17.62 9.15
N LEU A 282 -0.68 16.54 9.68
CA LEU A 282 -0.48 16.33 11.12
C LEU A 282 0.70 17.13 11.70
N GLY A 283 1.43 17.89 10.89
CA GLY A 283 2.47 18.81 11.34
C GLY A 283 3.91 18.37 11.10
N LEU A 284 4.12 17.24 10.39
CA LEU A 284 5.47 16.87 9.98
C LEU A 284 6.04 17.90 8.98
N PRO A 285 7.28 18.40 9.16
CA PRO A 285 7.88 19.38 8.27
C PRO A 285 8.27 18.76 6.91
N VAL A 286 7.29 18.53 6.06
CA VAL A 286 7.48 18.02 4.70
C VAL A 286 7.45 19.17 3.72
N LYS A 287 8.53 19.38 2.96
CA LYS A 287 8.62 20.39 1.90
C LYS A 287 7.81 19.94 0.68
N HIS A 288 8.23 18.86 0.06
CA HIS A 288 7.57 18.27 -1.10
C HIS A 288 7.41 16.75 -0.97
N LEU A 289 6.40 16.24 -1.64
CA LEU A 289 6.14 14.82 -1.89
C LEU A 289 6.29 14.58 -3.39
N ILE A 290 7.22 13.74 -3.80
CA ILE A 290 7.56 13.52 -5.21
C ILE A 290 6.94 12.20 -5.65
N VAL A 291 5.95 12.30 -6.55
CA VAL A 291 5.31 11.14 -7.21
C VAL A 291 6.25 10.59 -8.26
N ALA A 292 6.65 9.34 -8.14
CA ALA A 292 7.41 8.64 -9.16
C ALA A 292 6.54 7.53 -9.78
N SER A 293 6.25 7.67 -11.07
CA SER A 293 5.46 6.70 -11.84
C SER A 293 6.35 5.84 -12.72
N ASP A 294 5.83 4.69 -13.13
CA ASP A 294 6.38 3.91 -14.24
C ASP A 294 5.78 4.37 -15.58
N ARG A 295 5.86 3.53 -16.61
CA ARG A 295 5.31 3.81 -17.95
C ARG A 295 3.80 4.03 -17.94
N ASN A 296 3.06 3.51 -16.95
CA ASN A 296 1.65 3.82 -16.73
C ASN A 296 1.51 5.16 -15.99
N ASN A 297 2.01 6.22 -16.57
CA ASN A 297 2.28 7.53 -15.98
C ASN A 297 1.06 8.46 -15.89
N VAL A 298 -0.14 7.91 -15.64
CA VAL A 298 -1.38 8.68 -15.53
C VAL A 298 -1.30 9.78 -14.45
N LEU A 299 -0.61 9.52 -13.36
CA LEU A 299 -0.41 10.51 -12.28
C LEU A 299 0.52 11.65 -12.70
N PHE A 300 1.60 11.35 -13.42
CA PHE A 300 2.48 12.37 -13.97
C PHE A 300 1.73 13.31 -14.92
N GLU A 301 0.94 12.77 -15.84
CA GLU A 301 0.12 13.59 -16.75
C GLU A 301 -0.89 14.44 -15.98
N PHE A 302 -1.61 13.83 -15.02
CA PHE A 302 -2.57 14.55 -14.20
C PHE A 302 -1.91 15.72 -13.43
N LEU A 303 -0.80 15.49 -12.74
CA LEU A 303 -0.10 16.52 -11.98
C LEU A 303 0.52 17.61 -12.86
N THR A 304 0.81 17.30 -14.13
CA THR A 304 1.35 18.27 -15.10
C THR A 304 0.29 19.01 -15.89
N THR A 305 -0.91 18.46 -16.06
CA THR A 305 -1.94 19.06 -16.93
C THR A 305 -3.23 19.45 -16.19
N GLY A 306 -3.54 18.83 -15.06
CA GLY A 306 -4.83 18.93 -14.37
C GLY A 306 -5.89 17.99 -14.95
N THR A 307 -5.58 17.29 -16.03
CA THR A 307 -6.49 16.34 -16.67
C THR A 307 -6.12 14.90 -16.29
N TYR A 308 -7.06 14.18 -15.69
CA TYR A 308 -6.94 12.75 -15.44
C TYR A 308 -7.66 11.98 -16.55
N ASN A 309 -6.92 11.11 -17.26
CA ASN A 309 -7.49 10.31 -18.36
C ASN A 309 -7.05 8.85 -18.25
N ARG A 310 -8.03 7.94 -18.03
CA ARG A 310 -7.82 6.48 -17.99
C ARG A 310 -7.94 5.81 -19.36
N GLN A 311 -8.40 6.52 -20.38
CA GLN A 311 -8.53 6.00 -21.75
C GLN A 311 -7.18 6.06 -22.47
N ARG A 312 -6.28 5.18 -22.08
CA ARG A 312 -4.90 5.10 -22.57
C ARG A 312 -4.44 3.64 -22.60
N PRO A 313 -3.37 3.32 -23.36
CA PRO A 313 -2.78 1.98 -23.33
C PRO A 313 -2.33 1.60 -21.91
N PHE A 314 -2.59 0.36 -21.54
CA PHE A 314 -2.04 -0.26 -20.34
C PHE A 314 -0.75 -1.01 -20.71
N PHE A 315 0.30 -0.81 -19.93
CA PHE A 315 1.58 -1.46 -20.10
C PHE A 315 1.85 -2.40 -18.91
N GLN A 316 2.18 -3.65 -19.21
CA GLN A 316 2.71 -4.54 -18.19
C GLN A 316 4.20 -4.28 -18.06
N THR A 317 4.64 -3.77 -16.90
CA THR A 317 6.03 -3.35 -16.67
C THR A 317 6.78 -4.30 -15.73
N ILE A 318 8.07 -4.01 -15.52
CA ILE A 318 8.89 -4.72 -14.52
C ILE A 318 8.66 -4.24 -13.08
N SER A 319 7.82 -3.21 -12.88
CA SER A 319 7.37 -2.68 -11.59
C SER A 319 5.86 -2.90 -11.36
N PRO A 320 5.38 -4.15 -11.35
CA PRO A 320 3.95 -4.49 -11.50
C PRO A 320 3.03 -3.95 -10.42
N SER A 321 3.54 -3.58 -9.24
CA SER A 321 2.72 -2.98 -8.18
C SER A 321 2.27 -1.55 -8.50
N MET A 322 2.86 -0.93 -9.52
CA MET A 322 2.56 0.42 -10.00
C MET A 322 1.76 0.42 -11.31
N ASP A 323 1.55 -0.75 -11.94
CA ASP A 323 0.79 -0.91 -13.17
C ASP A 323 -0.70 -0.63 -12.93
N ILE A 324 -1.10 0.63 -13.07
CA ILE A 324 -2.48 1.09 -12.85
C ILE A 324 -2.89 2.14 -13.88
N LEU A 325 -4.18 2.18 -14.20
CA LEU A 325 -4.81 3.28 -14.94
C LEU A 325 -5.78 4.10 -14.07
N ILE A 326 -6.18 3.57 -12.91
CA ILE A 326 -7.00 4.24 -11.92
C ILE A 326 -6.29 4.25 -10.59
N SER A 327 -5.86 5.45 -10.17
CA SER A 327 -5.19 5.68 -8.89
C SER A 327 -6.22 5.96 -7.80
N SER A 328 -6.59 4.93 -7.05
CA SER A 328 -7.78 4.93 -6.21
C SER A 328 -7.75 5.96 -5.06
N ASN A 329 -6.59 6.19 -4.42
CA ASN A 329 -6.53 7.14 -3.29
C ASN A 329 -6.31 8.59 -3.72
N LEU A 330 -6.14 8.86 -5.02
CA LEU A 330 -6.08 10.22 -5.54
C LEU A 330 -7.35 11.01 -5.18
N GLU A 331 -8.50 10.33 -5.14
CA GLU A 331 -9.79 10.91 -4.72
C GLU A 331 -9.71 11.56 -3.33
N ARG A 332 -9.01 10.95 -2.35
CA ARG A 332 -8.82 11.55 -1.02
C ARG A 332 -7.96 12.82 -1.08
N MET A 333 -6.90 12.82 -1.89
CA MET A 333 -6.07 14.01 -2.09
C MET A 333 -6.89 15.14 -2.70
N LEU A 334 -7.68 14.84 -3.74
CA LEU A 334 -8.57 15.81 -4.38
C LEU A 334 -9.57 16.40 -3.37
N TYR A 335 -10.13 15.59 -2.48
CA TYR A 335 -11.04 16.05 -1.44
C TYR A 335 -10.40 17.13 -0.56
N TYR A 336 -9.19 16.89 -0.03
CA TYR A 336 -8.51 17.89 0.80
C TYR A 336 -8.02 19.10 0.00
N MET A 337 -7.63 18.93 -1.25
CA MET A 337 -7.19 20.01 -2.13
C MET A 337 -8.33 20.87 -2.69
N SER A 338 -9.56 20.38 -2.63
CA SER A 338 -10.78 21.12 -3.01
C SER A 338 -11.42 21.87 -1.84
N ASP A 339 -10.72 22.04 -0.72
CA ASP A 339 -11.28 22.58 0.53
C ASP A 339 -12.47 21.74 1.05
N LYS A 340 -12.38 20.41 0.89
CA LYS A 340 -13.35 19.40 1.34
C LYS A 340 -14.70 19.49 0.60
N ASP A 341 -14.68 19.85 -0.68
CA ASP A 341 -15.89 19.95 -1.52
C ASP A 341 -16.32 18.58 -2.06
N SER A 342 -17.15 17.86 -1.30
CA SER A 342 -17.72 16.57 -1.70
C SER A 342 -18.53 16.62 -3.00
N ARG A 343 -19.13 17.76 -3.35
CA ARG A 343 -19.91 17.88 -4.60
C ARG A 343 -18.99 17.87 -5.81
N LEU A 344 -17.90 18.63 -5.73
CA LEU A 344 -16.87 18.63 -6.77
C LEU A 344 -16.30 17.21 -6.93
N ILE A 345 -15.94 16.55 -5.83
CA ILE A 345 -15.39 15.19 -5.91
C ILE A 345 -16.39 14.20 -6.52
N SER A 346 -17.66 14.26 -6.11
CA SER A 346 -18.71 13.43 -6.71
C SER A 346 -18.84 13.66 -8.22
N MET A 347 -18.78 14.91 -8.68
CA MET A 347 -18.81 15.26 -10.10
C MET A 347 -17.60 14.69 -10.84
N LEU A 348 -16.37 14.91 -10.36
CA LEU A 348 -15.13 14.39 -10.98
C LEU A 348 -15.15 12.86 -11.09
N MET A 349 -15.61 12.16 -10.04
CA MET A 349 -15.68 10.70 -10.06
C MET A 349 -16.78 10.18 -10.99
N ASN A 350 -17.90 10.89 -11.14
CA ASN A 350 -18.92 10.59 -12.12
C ASN A 350 -18.39 10.78 -13.56
N ASP A 351 -17.66 11.86 -13.83
CA ASP A 351 -17.01 12.09 -15.12
C ASP A 351 -15.99 10.99 -15.45
N LEU A 352 -15.18 10.58 -14.47
CA LEU A 352 -14.25 9.46 -14.64
C LEU A 352 -14.98 8.15 -15.00
N ASN A 353 -16.10 7.89 -14.35
CA ASN A 353 -16.89 6.69 -14.61
C ASN A 353 -17.57 6.73 -15.98
N GLN A 354 -18.13 7.86 -16.36
CA GLN A 354 -18.96 8.04 -17.55
C GLN A 354 -18.13 8.30 -18.81
N TRP A 355 -17.10 9.15 -18.69
CA TRP A 355 -16.29 9.63 -19.82
C TRP A 355 -14.85 9.09 -19.80
N GLY A 356 -14.42 8.45 -18.72
CA GLY A 356 -13.06 7.94 -18.55
C GLY A 356 -12.01 9.01 -18.24
N ALA A 357 -12.44 10.28 -18.08
CA ALA A 357 -11.56 11.41 -17.81
C ALA A 357 -12.26 12.49 -17.00
N TYR A 358 -11.50 13.33 -16.32
CA TYR A 358 -11.95 14.58 -15.71
C TYR A 358 -10.83 15.64 -15.74
N GLU A 359 -11.21 16.89 -15.55
CA GLU A 359 -10.29 18.03 -15.43
C GLU A 359 -10.60 18.79 -14.13
N ILE A 360 -9.54 19.20 -13.41
CA ILE A 360 -9.66 19.99 -12.18
C ILE A 360 -9.43 21.48 -12.45
N PRO A 361 -9.98 22.39 -11.61
CA PRO A 361 -9.71 23.81 -11.73
C PRO A 361 -8.21 24.16 -11.61
N ASP A 362 -7.75 25.17 -12.38
CA ASP A 362 -6.35 25.62 -12.38
C ASP A 362 -5.84 26.02 -10.99
N GLU A 363 -6.69 26.66 -10.17
CA GLU A 363 -6.34 27.02 -8.80
C GLU A 363 -6.08 25.79 -7.92
N MET A 364 -6.85 24.73 -8.11
CA MET A 364 -6.66 23.48 -7.42
C MET A 364 -5.37 22.79 -7.89
N LEU A 365 -5.10 22.80 -9.19
CA LEU A 365 -3.84 22.29 -9.75
C LEU A 365 -2.62 23.02 -9.18
N ALA A 366 -2.71 24.35 -9.06
CA ALA A 366 -1.63 25.16 -8.47
C ALA A 366 -1.36 24.77 -7.00
N ARG A 367 -2.43 24.55 -6.20
CA ARG A 367 -2.30 24.07 -4.81
C ARG A 367 -1.66 22.67 -4.74
N ILE A 368 -2.07 21.77 -5.63
CA ILE A 368 -1.48 20.43 -5.70
C ILE A 368 0.01 20.50 -6.01
N ARG A 369 0.40 21.28 -7.02
CA ARG A 369 1.81 21.46 -7.42
C ARG A 369 2.69 22.12 -6.37
N HIS A 370 2.10 22.87 -5.45
CA HIS A 370 2.85 23.43 -4.31
C HIS A 370 3.30 22.35 -3.32
N VAL A 371 2.60 21.22 -3.27
CA VAL A 371 2.89 20.11 -2.36
C VAL A 371 3.54 18.93 -3.08
N PHE A 372 3.09 18.64 -4.31
CA PHE A 372 3.50 17.45 -5.05
C PHE A 372 4.35 17.80 -6.27
N GLY A 373 5.56 17.23 -6.30
CA GLY A 373 6.36 17.09 -7.51
C GLY A 373 6.03 15.76 -8.20
N CYS A 374 6.42 15.60 -9.47
CA CYS A 374 6.19 14.35 -10.19
C CYS A 374 7.23 14.08 -11.28
N GLY A 375 7.42 12.80 -11.59
CA GLY A 375 8.21 12.31 -12.70
C GLY A 375 7.83 10.87 -13.02
N TRP A 376 8.41 10.31 -14.07
CA TRP A 376 8.19 8.92 -14.44
C TRP A 376 9.44 8.32 -15.11
N ALA A 377 9.54 6.99 -15.11
CA ALA A 377 10.60 6.24 -15.75
C ALA A 377 10.03 5.15 -16.65
N ASP A 378 10.63 4.96 -17.83
CA ASP A 378 10.40 3.78 -18.65
C ASP A 378 11.26 2.59 -18.16
N GLU A 379 11.07 1.42 -18.78
CA GLU A 379 11.73 0.20 -18.32
C GLU A 379 13.25 0.23 -18.52
N ASP A 380 13.75 0.88 -19.56
CA ASP A 380 15.19 1.03 -19.80
C ASP A 380 15.81 1.94 -18.73
N GLN A 381 15.14 3.05 -18.39
CA GLN A 381 15.54 3.97 -17.35
C GLN A 381 15.49 3.31 -15.94
N VAL A 382 14.51 2.43 -15.70
CA VAL A 382 14.43 1.63 -14.47
C VAL A 382 15.64 0.68 -14.37
N ARG A 383 15.95 -0.06 -15.44
CA ARG A 383 17.11 -0.97 -15.47
C ARG A 383 18.44 -0.22 -15.31
N GLU A 384 18.58 0.92 -15.98
CA GLU A 384 19.75 1.79 -15.82
C GLU A 384 19.88 2.29 -14.38
N SER A 385 18.77 2.66 -13.75
CA SER A 385 18.73 3.14 -12.37
C SER A 385 19.15 2.08 -11.35
N ILE A 386 18.75 0.82 -11.54
CA ILE A 386 19.23 -0.30 -10.71
C ILE A 386 20.75 -0.41 -10.80
N ARG A 387 21.31 -0.36 -12.02
CA ARG A 387 22.77 -0.42 -12.27
C ARG A 387 23.49 0.78 -11.67
N ASP A 388 23.05 2.00 -11.97
CA ASP A 388 23.65 3.24 -11.49
C ASP A 388 23.65 3.31 -9.95
N CYS A 389 22.57 2.91 -9.30
CA CYS A 389 22.48 2.85 -7.84
C CYS A 389 23.52 1.89 -7.24
N TRP A 390 23.67 0.70 -7.82
CA TRP A 390 24.69 -0.26 -7.41
C TRP A 390 26.10 0.25 -7.65
N GLU A 391 26.38 0.80 -8.81
CA GLU A 391 27.73 1.26 -9.17
C GLU A 391 28.19 2.42 -8.28
N ARG A 392 27.29 3.39 -8.00
CA ARG A 392 27.62 4.59 -7.21
C ARG A 392 27.56 4.38 -5.72
N ASN A 393 26.55 3.65 -5.25
CA ASN A 393 26.23 3.60 -3.81
C ASN A 393 26.50 2.22 -3.22
N ARG A 394 26.79 1.20 -4.02
CA ARG A 394 26.83 -0.21 -3.59
C ARG A 394 25.54 -0.62 -2.87
N TYR A 395 24.43 -0.08 -3.33
CA TYR A 395 23.10 -0.34 -2.79
C TYR A 395 22.19 -0.93 -3.87
N VAL A 396 21.57 -2.07 -3.58
CA VAL A 396 20.71 -2.79 -4.54
C VAL A 396 19.26 -2.37 -4.30
N ILE A 397 18.58 -1.92 -5.34
CA ILE A 397 17.19 -1.51 -5.31
C ILE A 397 16.33 -2.41 -6.20
N ASP A 398 15.05 -2.54 -5.85
CA ASP A 398 14.04 -3.21 -6.66
C ASP A 398 13.53 -2.30 -7.79
N PRO A 399 12.82 -2.83 -8.81
CA PRO A 399 12.35 -2.03 -9.94
C PRO A 399 11.41 -0.88 -9.56
N HIS A 400 10.58 -1.02 -8.52
CA HIS A 400 9.70 0.06 -8.06
C HIS A 400 10.51 1.19 -7.44
N THR A 401 11.43 0.86 -6.55
CA THR A 401 12.37 1.83 -5.95
C THR A 401 13.21 2.52 -7.04
N ALA A 402 13.56 1.80 -8.10
CA ALA A 402 14.34 2.35 -9.21
C ALA A 402 13.58 3.43 -10.00
N CYS A 403 12.25 3.33 -10.14
CA CYS A 403 11.44 4.44 -10.68
C CYS A 403 11.63 5.70 -9.83
N GLY A 404 11.54 5.57 -8.50
CA GLY A 404 11.76 6.67 -7.57
C GLY A 404 13.19 7.23 -7.63
N TYR A 405 14.18 6.35 -7.71
CA TYR A 405 15.59 6.75 -7.82
C TYR A 405 15.85 7.54 -9.10
N PHE A 406 15.30 7.11 -10.24
CA PHE A 406 15.38 7.84 -11.49
C PHE A 406 14.79 9.23 -11.37
N VAL A 407 13.53 9.32 -10.91
CA VAL A 407 12.81 10.59 -10.78
C VAL A 407 13.55 11.53 -9.83
N LEU A 408 14.00 11.04 -8.67
CA LEU A 408 14.71 11.84 -7.69
C LEU A 408 15.98 12.48 -8.27
N ARG A 409 16.70 11.77 -9.14
CA ARG A 409 17.89 12.27 -9.80
C ARG A 409 17.62 13.31 -10.90
N GLN A 410 16.40 13.34 -11.45
CA GLN A 410 15.98 14.36 -12.43
C GLN A 410 15.46 15.63 -11.76
N MET A 411 15.06 15.56 -10.48
CA MET A 411 14.53 16.71 -9.75
C MET A 411 15.65 17.68 -9.32
N PRO A 412 15.38 18.99 -9.37
CA PRO A 412 16.27 19.99 -8.76
C PRO A 412 16.52 19.63 -7.29
N ARG A 413 17.77 19.78 -6.86
CA ARG A 413 18.16 19.51 -5.48
C ARG A 413 18.44 20.81 -4.72
N ASP A 414 17.83 20.93 -3.54
CA ASP A 414 18.24 21.88 -2.53
C ASP A 414 19.15 21.14 -1.51
N PRO A 415 20.46 21.46 -1.46
CA PRO A 415 21.38 20.74 -0.56
C PRO A 415 21.07 20.91 0.92
N SER A 416 20.28 21.93 1.29
CA SER A 416 19.84 22.15 2.68
C SER A 416 18.65 21.30 3.10
N VAL A 417 17.99 20.63 2.15
CA VAL A 417 16.80 19.80 2.39
C VAL A 417 17.09 18.35 2.07
N PRO A 418 17.15 17.46 3.06
CA PRO A 418 17.36 16.05 2.82
C PRO A 418 16.21 15.45 2.02
N ARG A 419 16.55 14.55 1.12
CA ARG A 419 15.57 13.78 0.33
C ARG A 419 15.59 12.34 0.76
N VAL A 420 14.42 11.76 0.96
CA VAL A 420 14.20 10.38 1.36
C VAL A 420 13.48 9.64 0.24
N LEU A 421 14.15 8.65 -0.35
CA LEU A 421 13.55 7.71 -1.29
C LEU A 421 12.90 6.56 -0.53
N LEU A 422 11.62 6.28 -0.78
CA LEU A 422 10.95 5.12 -0.20
C LEU A 422 11.29 3.87 -1.01
N SER A 423 11.87 2.87 -0.33
CA SER A 423 12.17 1.56 -0.91
C SER A 423 11.06 0.59 -0.55
N THR A 424 10.19 0.31 -1.52
CA THR A 424 8.88 -0.29 -1.29
C THR A 424 8.85 -1.81 -1.35
N ALA A 425 9.90 -2.43 -1.91
CA ALA A 425 10.03 -3.89 -1.96
C ALA A 425 11.49 -4.33 -1.89
N SER A 426 11.71 -5.55 -1.42
CA SER A 426 13.03 -6.18 -1.46
C SER A 426 13.44 -6.49 -2.90
N PRO A 427 14.68 -6.22 -3.33
CA PRO A 427 15.18 -6.61 -4.66
C PRO A 427 15.12 -8.14 -4.89
N TYR A 428 15.13 -8.92 -3.84
CA TYR A 428 15.01 -10.37 -3.88
C TYR A 428 13.61 -10.89 -4.26
N LYS A 429 12.61 -10.02 -4.38
CA LYS A 429 11.31 -10.36 -4.97
C LYS A 429 11.34 -10.36 -6.50
N PHE A 430 12.32 -9.69 -7.08
CA PHE A 430 12.51 -9.50 -8.52
C PHE A 430 13.94 -9.86 -8.95
N PRO A 431 14.51 -11.00 -8.46
CA PRO A 431 15.94 -11.24 -8.54
C PRO A 431 16.44 -11.38 -9.99
N ARG A 432 15.60 -11.90 -10.89
CA ARG A 432 15.91 -12.03 -12.32
C ARG A 432 16.10 -10.67 -12.98
N VAL A 433 15.13 -9.77 -12.83
CA VAL A 433 15.17 -8.41 -13.39
C VAL A 433 16.34 -7.62 -12.82
N VAL A 434 16.59 -7.76 -11.52
CA VAL A 434 17.72 -7.09 -10.86
C VAL A 434 19.05 -7.62 -11.39
N ASN A 435 19.24 -8.94 -11.50
CA ASN A 435 20.45 -9.53 -12.06
C ASN A 435 20.69 -9.09 -13.52
N GLU A 436 19.66 -9.16 -14.38
CA GLU A 436 19.74 -8.67 -15.77
C GLU A 436 20.17 -7.21 -15.82
N SER A 437 19.61 -6.37 -14.95
CA SER A 437 19.94 -4.93 -14.89
C SER A 437 21.39 -4.69 -14.45
N LEU A 438 21.90 -5.51 -13.53
CA LEU A 438 23.28 -5.45 -13.03
C LEU A 438 24.31 -6.15 -13.97
N GLY A 439 23.83 -6.83 -15.00
CA GLY A 439 24.70 -7.61 -15.90
C GLY A 439 25.18 -8.93 -15.29
N PHE A 440 24.48 -9.45 -14.29
CA PHE A 440 24.76 -10.74 -13.67
C PHE A 440 23.98 -11.86 -14.37
N GLU A 441 24.36 -13.11 -14.08
CA GLU A 441 23.64 -14.27 -14.59
C GLU A 441 22.21 -14.28 -14.06
N ALA A 442 21.23 -14.46 -14.97
CA ALA A 442 19.80 -14.45 -14.65
C ALA A 442 19.07 -15.70 -15.21
N THR A 443 19.77 -16.84 -15.26
CA THR A 443 19.24 -18.11 -15.77
C THR A 443 18.70 -19.00 -14.64
N GLY A 444 17.91 -20.02 -14.98
CA GLY A 444 17.34 -20.94 -14.01
C GLY A 444 16.08 -20.42 -13.30
N THR A 445 15.90 -20.81 -12.05
CA THR A 445 14.77 -20.39 -11.20
C THR A 445 15.03 -19.03 -10.57
N ASP A 446 13.99 -18.39 -10.03
CA ASP A 446 14.16 -17.14 -9.28
C ASP A 446 15.05 -17.34 -8.03
N PHE A 447 15.06 -18.55 -7.44
CA PHE A 447 15.94 -18.89 -6.32
C PHE A 447 17.41 -18.96 -6.74
N ALA A 448 17.69 -19.53 -7.93
CA ALA A 448 19.05 -19.49 -8.49
C ALA A 448 19.48 -18.02 -8.75
N CYS A 449 18.57 -17.17 -9.23
CA CYS A 449 18.83 -15.74 -9.36
C CYS A 449 19.10 -15.05 -8.02
N MET A 450 18.40 -15.44 -6.94
CA MET A 450 18.67 -14.94 -5.57
C MET A 450 20.09 -15.31 -5.11
N ASP A 451 20.55 -16.53 -5.40
CA ASP A 451 21.90 -16.96 -5.06
C ASP A 451 22.96 -16.16 -5.79
N VAL A 452 22.74 -15.90 -7.08
CA VAL A 452 23.64 -15.05 -7.88
C VAL A 452 23.66 -13.64 -7.30
N LEU A 453 22.49 -13.04 -7.05
CA LEU A 453 22.40 -11.70 -6.50
C LEU A 453 23.13 -11.59 -5.15
N ALA A 454 22.91 -12.53 -4.24
CA ALA A 454 23.56 -12.55 -2.93
C ALA A 454 25.09 -12.66 -3.06
N ARG A 455 25.58 -13.55 -3.93
CA ARG A 455 27.00 -13.78 -4.15
C ARG A 455 27.70 -12.54 -4.75
N GLU A 456 27.11 -11.94 -5.76
CA GLU A 456 27.73 -10.83 -6.52
C GLU A 456 27.66 -9.50 -5.75
N THR A 457 26.63 -9.32 -4.90
CA THR A 457 26.43 -8.07 -4.16
C THR A 457 26.89 -8.14 -2.71
N GLY A 458 27.10 -9.32 -2.15
CA GLY A 458 27.37 -9.52 -0.73
C GLY A 458 26.16 -9.24 0.17
N THR A 459 24.96 -9.11 -0.40
CA THR A 459 23.70 -8.95 0.37
C THR A 459 23.08 -10.30 0.68
N THR A 460 22.04 -10.31 1.53
CA THR A 460 21.39 -11.55 1.98
C THR A 460 19.92 -11.54 1.60
N ALA A 461 19.44 -12.61 0.96
CA ALA A 461 18.03 -12.79 0.69
C ALA A 461 17.23 -12.91 2.00
N PRO A 462 16.08 -12.22 2.14
CA PRO A 462 15.20 -12.40 3.28
C PRO A 462 14.83 -13.87 3.49
N ALA A 463 14.95 -14.36 4.74
CA ALA A 463 14.69 -15.76 5.09
C ALA A 463 13.26 -16.20 4.67
N ALA A 464 12.29 -15.30 4.78
CA ALA A 464 10.90 -15.53 4.36
C ALA A 464 10.77 -15.79 2.84
N LEU A 465 11.61 -15.16 2.00
CA LEU A 465 11.63 -15.42 0.56
C LEU A 465 12.42 -16.69 0.24
N ARG A 466 13.57 -16.87 0.88
CA ARG A 466 14.41 -18.04 0.64
C ARG A 466 13.73 -19.36 1.04
N GLY A 467 12.95 -19.35 2.13
CA GLY A 467 12.22 -20.50 2.62
C GLY A 467 11.13 -21.02 1.65
N LEU A 468 10.68 -20.21 0.69
CA LEU A 468 9.64 -20.59 -0.26
C LEU A 468 10.07 -21.73 -1.21
N GLU A 469 11.37 -21.85 -1.51
CA GLU A 469 11.90 -22.88 -2.42
C GLU A 469 11.50 -24.31 -1.99
N ASN A 470 11.42 -24.54 -0.67
CA ASN A 470 11.12 -25.85 -0.09
C ASN A 470 9.77 -25.87 0.64
N ALA A 471 8.97 -24.79 0.54
CA ALA A 471 7.68 -24.73 1.19
C ALA A 471 6.64 -25.60 0.46
N ALA A 472 5.79 -26.30 1.23
CA ALA A 472 4.74 -27.12 0.65
C ALA A 472 3.64 -26.23 0.03
N VAL A 473 3.34 -26.47 -1.25
CA VAL A 473 2.19 -25.85 -1.91
C VAL A 473 0.91 -26.40 -1.28
N ARG A 474 0.04 -25.50 -0.83
CA ARG A 474 -1.23 -25.82 -0.17
C ARG A 474 -2.44 -25.52 -1.05
N PHE A 475 -2.28 -24.62 -2.00
CA PHE A 475 -3.36 -24.15 -2.86
C PHE A 475 -2.93 -24.28 -4.32
N ASP A 476 -3.61 -25.15 -5.06
CA ASP A 476 -3.39 -25.44 -6.48
C ASP A 476 -4.69 -25.39 -7.31
N ASP A 477 -5.79 -24.96 -6.68
CA ASP A 477 -7.07 -24.81 -7.34
C ASP A 477 -7.03 -23.70 -8.40
N VAL A 478 -7.64 -24.00 -9.56
CA VAL A 478 -7.85 -23.07 -10.67
C VAL A 478 -9.33 -23.03 -11.00
N VAL A 479 -9.89 -21.83 -11.15
CA VAL A 479 -11.29 -21.67 -11.54
C VAL A 479 -11.44 -20.70 -12.71
N ALA A 480 -12.50 -20.85 -13.48
CA ALA A 480 -12.94 -19.82 -14.42
C ALA A 480 -13.47 -18.58 -13.65
N ILE A 481 -13.51 -17.45 -14.31
CA ILE A 481 -13.93 -16.17 -13.70
C ILE A 481 -15.33 -16.24 -13.06
N ASP A 482 -16.27 -16.96 -13.66
CA ASP A 482 -17.63 -17.15 -13.16
C ASP A 482 -17.70 -18.10 -11.93
N GLY A 483 -16.68 -18.94 -11.72
CA GLY A 483 -16.57 -19.82 -10.55
C GLY A 483 -16.09 -19.12 -9.26
N MET A 484 -15.60 -17.88 -9.35
CA MET A 484 -15.00 -17.17 -8.21
C MET A 484 -15.98 -16.97 -7.04
N ALA A 485 -17.24 -16.63 -7.30
CA ALA A 485 -18.26 -16.47 -6.27
C ALA A 485 -18.46 -17.75 -5.44
N GLY A 486 -18.49 -18.90 -6.08
CA GLY A 486 -18.60 -20.19 -5.40
C GLY A 486 -17.39 -20.54 -4.52
N VAL A 487 -16.17 -20.06 -4.86
CA VAL A 487 -14.99 -20.21 -3.99
C VAL A 487 -15.18 -19.38 -2.71
N VAL A 488 -15.65 -18.12 -2.84
CA VAL A 488 -15.90 -17.23 -1.70
C VAL A 488 -16.97 -17.83 -0.78
N GLU A 489 -18.06 -18.35 -1.36
CA GLU A 489 -19.17 -18.93 -0.60
C GLU A 489 -18.71 -20.17 0.21
N ARG A 490 -17.95 -21.07 -0.41
CA ARG A 490 -17.36 -22.22 0.30
C ARG A 490 -16.39 -21.80 1.41
N ALA A 491 -15.53 -20.82 1.15
CA ALA A 491 -14.59 -20.32 2.14
C ALA A 491 -15.31 -19.65 3.33
N ALA A 492 -16.40 -18.93 3.08
CA ALA A 492 -17.22 -18.31 4.13
C ALA A 492 -17.90 -19.34 5.02
N HIS A 493 -18.43 -20.42 4.45
CA HIS A 493 -19.05 -21.52 5.23
C HIS A 493 -18.03 -22.34 6.04
N ALA A 494 -16.75 -22.32 5.64
CA ALA A 494 -15.68 -23.00 6.37
C ALA A 494 -15.07 -22.13 7.50
N LEU A 495 -15.41 -20.85 7.57
CA LEU A 495 -14.92 -19.89 8.55
C LEU A 495 -15.65 -20.02 9.87
#